data_bd1260fee184dbc51fa500aa86e883ec
#
_entry.id   bd1260fee184dbc51fa500aa86e883ec
#
_cell.length_a   1.000
_cell.length_b   1.000
_cell.length_c   1.000
_cell.angle_alpha   90.00
_cell.angle_beta   90.00
_cell.angle_gamma   90.00
#
_symmetry.space_group_name_H-M   'P 1'
#
loop_
_entity.id
_entity.type
_entity.pdbx_description
1 polymer ?
#
loop_
_entity_poly.entity_id
_entity_poly.type
_entity_poly.pdbx_seq_one_letter_code
_entity_poly.pdbx_strand_id
1 'polypeptide(L)'
;MVCSFGDQNDVAVFRELGLTPFQAIDLDGCMTNIAGPFAGMKVAEARKSVIEFLETEGKIHQIIEKEQEVPVSERGKNPVEIILLKEWYVRQTHIQDRIRELAGDIEFHPPRNKQFLLDWMENISIDWPISRRRWYHTEIPIWYADEGTKVICAPSGIYVQPWRQSPPENSEVLDRETRKIIGLYGKLKDDLGEIVGEEKVFDTWMDSSNSNLFVSGYLNEMDTFEKAFPTAIRPQGKEIVRTWLYYTLLKSALLLDKPGFKHVWI
;
A
#
# COMPACT_ATOMS: atom_id res chain seq x y z
N MET A 1 22.28 -6.37 -18.57
CA MET A 1 21.06 -6.25 -19.40
C MET A 1 19.90 -6.23 -18.42
N VAL A 2 19.03 -5.23 -18.51
CA VAL A 2 17.84 -5.09 -17.66
C VAL A 2 16.62 -5.35 -18.55
N CYS A 3 15.92 -6.46 -18.33
CA CYS A 3 14.79 -6.88 -19.18
C CYS A 3 13.45 -6.76 -18.44
N SER A 4 13.45 -6.87 -17.13
CA SER A 4 12.31 -6.75 -16.25
C SER A 4 12.83 -6.62 -14.81
N PHE A 5 12.01 -6.93 -13.81
CA PHE A 5 12.38 -6.83 -12.40
C PHE A 5 13.17 -8.06 -11.95
N GLY A 6 14.49 -7.98 -11.98
CA GLY A 6 15.36 -9.02 -11.41
C GLY A 6 15.74 -8.71 -9.95
N ASP A 7 15.90 -7.44 -9.64
CA ASP A 7 16.17 -6.94 -8.28
C ASP A 7 15.57 -5.53 -8.06
N GLN A 8 15.85 -4.94 -6.90
CA GLN A 8 15.34 -3.60 -6.57
C GLN A 8 15.96 -2.48 -7.42
N ASN A 9 17.18 -2.65 -7.91
CA ASN A 9 17.82 -1.65 -8.77
C ASN A 9 17.14 -1.64 -10.14
N ASP A 10 16.77 -2.81 -10.66
CA ASP A 10 15.98 -2.92 -11.89
C ASP A 10 14.64 -2.19 -11.75
N VAL A 11 13.95 -2.35 -10.61
CA VAL A 11 12.70 -1.61 -10.32
C VAL A 11 12.90 -0.10 -10.35
N ALA A 12 14.01 0.39 -9.77
CA ALA A 12 14.34 1.82 -9.78
C ALA A 12 14.57 2.33 -11.22
N VAL A 13 15.35 1.60 -12.02
CA VAL A 13 15.62 1.94 -13.43
C VAL A 13 14.33 1.97 -14.26
N PHE A 14 13.45 0.96 -14.10
CA PHE A 14 12.17 0.91 -14.82
C PHE A 14 11.28 2.10 -14.47
N ARG A 15 11.24 2.51 -13.20
CA ARG A 15 10.47 3.69 -12.75
C ARG A 15 11.04 5.00 -13.28
N GLU A 16 12.36 5.16 -13.20
CA GLU A 16 13.05 6.37 -13.66
C GLU A 16 12.87 6.60 -15.16
N LEU A 17 12.96 5.54 -15.95
CA LEU A 17 12.85 5.60 -17.40
C LEU A 17 11.43 5.41 -17.94
N GLY A 18 10.43 5.18 -17.07
CA GLY A 18 9.04 4.95 -17.46
C GLY A 18 8.85 3.69 -18.31
N LEU A 19 9.66 2.65 -18.11
CA LEU A 19 9.61 1.42 -18.89
C LEU A 19 8.47 0.52 -18.44
N THR A 20 7.89 -0.21 -19.38
CA THR A 20 6.86 -1.22 -19.10
C THR A 20 7.54 -2.56 -18.83
N PRO A 21 7.45 -3.14 -17.63
CA PRO A 21 8.05 -4.43 -17.34
C PRO A 21 7.25 -5.59 -17.94
N PHE A 22 7.95 -6.66 -18.29
CA PHE A 22 7.34 -7.93 -18.70
C PHE A 22 7.08 -8.77 -17.46
N GLN A 23 5.82 -9.12 -17.19
CA GLN A 23 5.46 -9.97 -16.08
C GLN A 23 5.56 -11.46 -16.48
N ALA A 24 6.75 -12.02 -16.32
CA ALA A 24 7.02 -13.42 -16.63
C ALA A 24 6.64 -14.39 -15.51
N ILE A 25 6.35 -13.91 -14.30
CA ILE A 25 5.99 -14.70 -13.11
C ILE A 25 4.64 -14.26 -12.61
N ASP A 26 3.75 -15.22 -12.33
CA ASP A 26 2.43 -14.98 -11.75
C ASP A 26 2.43 -14.95 -10.21
N LEU A 27 1.22 -14.79 -9.63
CA LEU A 27 1.03 -14.75 -8.17
C LEU A 27 1.37 -16.07 -7.46
N ASP A 28 1.30 -17.18 -8.16
CA ASP A 28 1.58 -18.52 -7.64
C ASP A 28 3.05 -18.92 -7.80
N GLY A 29 3.88 -18.02 -8.33
CA GLY A 29 5.29 -18.27 -8.60
C GLY A 29 5.52 -19.22 -9.78
N CYS A 30 4.60 -19.24 -10.74
CA CYS A 30 4.71 -19.96 -11.99
C CYS A 30 5.03 -19.00 -13.14
N MET A 31 5.68 -19.53 -14.16
CA MET A 31 5.96 -18.76 -15.38
C MET A 31 4.66 -18.50 -16.16
N THR A 32 4.45 -17.27 -16.56
CA THR A 32 3.29 -16.89 -17.40
C THR A 32 3.47 -17.31 -18.86
N ASN A 33 2.43 -17.16 -19.68
CA ASN A 33 2.46 -17.49 -21.10
C ASN A 33 3.56 -16.76 -21.90
N ILE A 34 4.05 -15.62 -21.41
CA ILE A 34 5.13 -14.85 -22.03
C ILE A 34 6.47 -15.63 -22.01
N ALA A 35 6.60 -16.60 -21.12
CA ALA A 35 7.78 -17.44 -21.01
C ALA A 35 7.83 -18.57 -22.10
N GLY A 36 6.86 -18.62 -23.01
CA GLY A 36 6.85 -19.56 -24.12
C GLY A 36 6.87 -21.04 -23.66
N PRO A 37 7.89 -21.82 -24.03
CA PRO A 37 7.96 -23.25 -23.70
C PRO A 37 8.08 -23.54 -22.19
N PHE A 38 8.40 -22.54 -21.38
CA PHE A 38 8.54 -22.66 -19.93
C PHE A 38 7.29 -22.23 -19.16
N ALA A 39 6.21 -21.85 -19.86
CA ALA A 39 4.95 -21.43 -19.24
C ALA A 39 4.38 -22.51 -18.32
N GLY A 40 3.85 -22.10 -17.16
CA GLY A 40 3.30 -22.98 -16.13
C GLY A 40 4.33 -23.65 -15.20
N MET A 41 5.63 -23.59 -15.51
CA MET A 41 6.67 -24.13 -14.65
C MET A 41 6.87 -23.24 -13.41
N LYS A 42 7.20 -23.84 -12.27
CA LYS A 42 7.70 -23.07 -11.12
C LYS A 42 9.03 -22.41 -11.46
N VAL A 43 9.29 -21.22 -10.90
CA VAL A 43 10.52 -20.44 -11.17
C VAL A 43 11.79 -21.26 -11.04
N ALA A 44 11.91 -22.09 -9.98
CA ALA A 44 13.08 -22.92 -9.75
C ALA A 44 13.28 -24.02 -10.83
N GLU A 45 12.19 -24.58 -11.34
CA GLU A 45 12.19 -25.55 -12.44
C GLU A 45 12.52 -24.87 -13.77
N ALA A 46 11.89 -23.73 -14.04
CA ALA A 46 12.12 -22.94 -15.22
C ALA A 46 13.60 -22.52 -15.37
N ARG A 47 14.25 -22.11 -14.26
CA ARG A 47 15.69 -21.76 -14.27
C ARG A 47 16.56 -22.93 -14.78
N LYS A 48 16.28 -24.16 -14.35
CA LYS A 48 17.00 -25.35 -14.82
C LYS A 48 16.72 -25.63 -16.29
N SER A 49 15.45 -25.65 -16.67
CA SER A 49 15.03 -25.93 -18.05
C SER A 49 15.54 -24.90 -19.04
N VAL A 50 15.62 -23.60 -18.64
CA VAL A 50 16.23 -22.56 -19.49
C VAL A 50 17.72 -22.81 -19.71
N ILE A 51 18.46 -23.23 -18.68
CA ILE A 51 19.89 -23.55 -18.82
C ILE A 51 20.07 -24.74 -19.77
N GLU A 52 19.34 -25.83 -19.57
CA GLU A 52 19.38 -27.03 -20.42
C GLU A 52 19.02 -26.71 -21.88
N PHE A 53 17.99 -25.87 -22.08
CA PHE A 53 17.61 -25.40 -23.41
C PHE A 53 18.74 -24.62 -24.09
N LEU A 54 19.34 -23.66 -23.38
CA LEU A 54 20.42 -22.83 -23.91
C LEU A 54 21.70 -23.63 -24.18
N GLU A 55 21.98 -24.65 -23.38
CA GLU A 55 23.09 -25.61 -23.63
C GLU A 55 22.84 -26.40 -24.91
N THR A 56 21.65 -26.94 -25.10
CA THR A 56 21.25 -27.69 -26.29
C THR A 56 21.36 -26.84 -27.54
N GLU A 57 21.00 -25.56 -27.46
CA GLU A 57 21.11 -24.59 -28.55
C GLU A 57 22.55 -24.07 -28.76
N GLY A 58 23.52 -24.51 -27.97
CA GLY A 58 24.90 -24.05 -28.05
C GLY A 58 25.10 -22.56 -27.76
N LYS A 59 24.20 -21.97 -26.95
CA LYS A 59 24.18 -20.53 -26.62
C LYS A 59 24.87 -20.19 -25.32
N ILE A 60 25.35 -21.19 -24.56
CA ILE A 60 26.09 -20.98 -23.32
C ILE A 60 27.60 -21.00 -23.61
N HIS A 61 28.28 -19.89 -23.31
CA HIS A 61 29.73 -19.81 -23.39
C HIS A 61 30.40 -20.37 -22.14
N GLN A 62 29.86 -20.03 -20.96
CA GLN A 62 30.40 -20.42 -19.66
C GLN A 62 29.32 -20.35 -18.58
N ILE A 63 29.34 -21.29 -17.66
CA ILE A 63 28.56 -21.28 -16.42
C ILE A 63 29.50 -21.01 -15.27
N ILE A 64 29.23 -19.99 -14.46
CA ILE A 64 30.00 -19.63 -13.27
C ILE A 64 29.06 -19.70 -12.07
N GLU A 65 29.39 -20.51 -11.10
CA GLU A 65 28.72 -20.51 -9.81
C GLU A 65 29.17 -19.31 -8.99
N LYS A 66 28.21 -18.57 -8.45
CA LYS A 66 28.44 -17.38 -7.65
C LYS A 66 27.49 -17.36 -6.45
N GLU A 67 28.04 -17.10 -5.27
CA GLU A 67 27.22 -16.82 -4.09
C GLU A 67 26.53 -15.46 -4.25
N GLN A 68 25.23 -15.42 -3.98
CA GLN A 68 24.42 -14.22 -4.06
C GLN A 68 23.45 -14.16 -2.88
N GLU A 69 23.35 -12.99 -2.27
CA GLU A 69 22.29 -12.70 -1.31
C GLU A 69 20.97 -12.48 -2.04
N VAL A 70 19.95 -13.23 -1.66
CA VAL A 70 18.61 -13.10 -2.21
C VAL A 70 17.61 -12.74 -1.11
N PRO A 71 16.63 -11.85 -1.39
CA PRO A 71 15.58 -11.57 -0.44
C PRO A 71 14.73 -12.81 -0.20
N VAL A 72 14.44 -13.09 1.07
CA VAL A 72 13.60 -14.21 1.48
C VAL A 72 12.42 -13.72 2.31
N SER A 73 11.31 -14.45 2.26
CA SER A 73 10.15 -14.16 3.09
C SER A 73 10.50 -14.34 4.57
N GLU A 74 10.06 -13.41 5.41
CA GLU A 74 10.37 -13.41 6.84
C GLU A 74 9.99 -14.72 7.55
N ARG A 75 8.81 -15.24 7.26
CA ARG A 75 8.27 -16.45 7.91
C ARG A 75 8.64 -17.73 7.19
N GLY A 76 8.42 -17.79 5.88
CA GLY A 76 8.61 -18.99 5.07
C GLY A 76 10.07 -19.25 4.67
N LYS A 77 10.94 -18.25 4.79
CA LYS A 77 12.36 -18.29 4.36
C LYS A 77 12.57 -18.70 2.90
N ASN A 78 11.50 -18.65 2.09
CA ASN A 78 11.58 -18.90 0.66
C ASN A 78 12.04 -17.64 -0.07
N PRO A 79 12.82 -17.76 -1.16
CA PRO A 79 13.12 -16.64 -2.03
C PRO A 79 11.85 -15.95 -2.51
N VAL A 80 11.87 -14.62 -2.58
CA VAL A 80 10.76 -13.82 -3.08
C VAL A 80 11.09 -13.30 -4.48
N GLU A 81 10.11 -13.40 -5.37
CA GLU A 81 10.20 -12.84 -6.71
C GLU A 81 9.50 -11.47 -6.74
N ILE A 82 10.00 -10.56 -7.58
CA ILE A 82 9.43 -9.23 -7.71
C ILE A 82 8.43 -9.26 -8.86
N ILE A 83 7.16 -8.96 -8.55
CA ILE A 83 6.06 -8.93 -9.52
C ILE A 83 5.26 -7.63 -9.42
N LEU A 84 4.57 -7.29 -10.51
CA LEU A 84 3.64 -6.17 -10.53
C LEU A 84 2.32 -6.55 -9.86
N LEU A 85 1.88 -5.69 -8.95
CA LEU A 85 0.60 -5.85 -8.27
C LEU A 85 -0.15 -4.53 -8.25
N LYS A 86 -1.47 -4.60 -8.47
CA LYS A 86 -2.36 -3.46 -8.25
C LYS A 86 -2.69 -3.39 -6.77
N GLU A 87 -2.26 -2.32 -6.10
CA GLU A 87 -2.49 -2.09 -4.68
C GLU A 87 -3.07 -0.70 -4.46
N TRP A 88 -3.72 -0.52 -3.32
CA TRP A 88 -4.15 0.80 -2.87
C TRP A 88 -3.01 1.51 -2.15
N TYR A 89 -2.86 2.81 -2.42
CA TYR A 89 -1.83 3.65 -1.82
C TYR A 89 -2.44 4.92 -1.24
N VAL A 90 -1.94 5.32 -0.09
CA VAL A 90 -2.10 6.71 0.39
C VAL A 90 -0.94 7.53 -0.14
N ARG A 91 -1.26 8.61 -0.85
CA ARG A 91 -0.26 9.55 -1.34
C ARG A 91 0.35 10.30 -0.17
N GLN A 92 1.65 10.12 0.05
CA GLN A 92 2.36 10.72 1.18
C GLN A 92 3.59 11.54 0.78
N THR A 93 4.16 11.30 -0.39
CA THR A 93 5.40 11.95 -0.80
C THR A 93 5.23 13.46 -0.97
N HIS A 94 4.07 13.93 -1.41
CA HIS A 94 3.78 15.34 -1.66
C HIS A 94 3.45 16.16 -0.40
N ILE A 95 3.21 15.52 0.75
CA ILE A 95 2.77 16.20 1.99
C ILE A 95 3.84 16.19 3.08
N GLN A 96 5.06 15.72 2.78
CA GLN A 96 6.13 15.57 3.77
C GLN A 96 6.50 16.88 4.47
N ASP A 97 6.58 17.98 3.72
CA ASP A 97 6.90 19.28 4.28
C ASP A 97 5.83 19.74 5.27
N ARG A 98 4.55 19.52 4.94
CA ARG A 98 3.45 19.85 5.84
C ARG A 98 3.47 19.02 7.11
N ILE A 99 3.75 17.72 7.02
CA ILE A 99 3.90 16.87 8.22
C ILE A 99 5.06 17.34 9.08
N ARG A 100 6.17 17.78 8.47
CA ARG A 100 7.35 18.32 9.17
C ARG A 100 7.00 19.60 9.93
N GLU A 101 6.25 20.50 9.33
CA GLU A 101 5.75 21.71 9.97
C GLU A 101 4.88 21.37 11.19
N LEU A 102 3.87 20.53 11.01
CA LEU A 102 2.98 20.08 12.10
C LEU A 102 3.74 19.34 13.21
N ALA A 103 4.75 18.56 12.88
CA ALA A 103 5.64 17.93 13.86
C ALA A 103 6.50 18.98 14.60
N GLY A 104 6.64 20.19 14.04
CA GLY A 104 7.27 21.33 14.72
C GLY A 104 6.57 21.70 16.00
N ASP A 105 5.25 21.65 16.01
CA ASP A 105 4.38 22.03 17.13
C ASP A 105 4.28 20.93 18.22
N ILE A 106 4.93 19.78 18.01
CA ILE A 106 4.90 18.65 18.95
C ILE A 106 6.16 18.65 19.83
N GLU A 107 5.97 18.57 21.13
CA GLU A 107 7.05 18.41 22.10
C GLU A 107 7.40 16.94 22.29
N PHE A 108 8.66 16.57 22.08
CA PHE A 108 9.16 15.20 22.24
C PHE A 108 9.88 15.01 23.57
N HIS A 109 9.65 13.90 24.24
CA HIS A 109 10.25 13.51 25.51
C HIS A 109 11.01 12.17 25.39
N PRO A 110 12.36 12.19 25.47
CA PRO A 110 13.24 13.37 25.47
C PRO A 110 13.29 14.06 24.07
N PRO A 111 13.65 15.36 24.01
CA PRO A 111 13.62 16.13 22.74
C PRO A 111 14.41 15.51 21.60
N ARG A 112 15.55 14.85 21.90
CA ARG A 112 16.38 14.17 20.90
C ARG A 112 15.65 13.07 20.10
N ASN A 113 14.58 12.51 20.65
CA ASN A 113 13.84 11.42 20.02
C ASN A 113 13.00 11.88 18.81
N LYS A 114 12.79 13.21 18.65
CA LYS A 114 12.22 13.78 17.44
C LYS A 114 13.02 13.42 16.20
N GLN A 115 14.35 13.25 16.32
CA GLN A 115 15.21 12.89 15.22
C GLN A 115 14.83 11.57 14.56
N PHE A 116 14.30 10.58 15.30
CA PHE A 116 13.84 9.31 14.71
C PHE A 116 12.69 9.50 13.71
N LEU A 117 11.80 10.46 13.97
CA LEU A 117 10.73 10.79 13.04
C LEU A 117 11.29 11.52 11.80
N LEU A 118 12.18 12.48 12.01
CA LEU A 118 12.78 13.26 10.92
C LEU A 118 13.61 12.38 9.99
N ASP A 119 14.47 11.51 10.55
CA ASP A 119 15.26 10.54 9.78
C ASP A 119 14.38 9.60 8.96
N TRP A 120 13.24 9.16 9.54
CA TRP A 120 12.28 8.35 8.79
C TRP A 120 11.67 9.10 7.63
N MET A 121 11.24 10.34 7.84
CA MET A 121 10.61 11.17 6.82
C MET A 121 11.55 11.47 5.65
N GLU A 122 12.85 11.66 5.89
CA GLU A 122 13.86 11.85 4.86
C GLU A 122 14.04 10.64 3.95
N ASN A 123 13.75 9.44 4.45
CA ASN A 123 13.87 8.19 3.69
C ASN A 123 12.59 7.79 2.94
N ILE A 124 11.50 8.55 3.06
CA ILE A 124 10.25 8.26 2.36
C ILE A 124 10.36 8.71 0.90
N SER A 125 10.44 7.75 0.01
CA SER A 125 10.53 7.97 -1.45
C SER A 125 9.32 7.46 -2.23
N ILE A 126 8.43 6.72 -1.57
CA ILE A 126 7.25 6.09 -2.20
C ILE A 126 5.99 6.37 -1.40
N ASP A 127 4.84 6.29 -2.06
CA ASP A 127 3.53 6.34 -1.40
C ASP A 127 3.29 5.08 -0.55
N TRP A 128 2.45 5.21 0.48
CA TRP A 128 2.20 4.13 1.43
C TRP A 128 1.24 3.09 0.87
N PRO A 129 1.68 1.83 0.64
CA PRO A 129 0.79 0.75 0.21
C PRO A 129 -0.08 0.30 1.40
N ILE A 130 -1.39 0.51 1.30
CA ILE A 130 -2.36 0.27 2.39
C ILE A 130 -3.17 -1.01 2.23
N SER A 131 -3.12 -1.69 1.10
CA SER A 131 -3.84 -2.95 0.89
C SER A 131 -2.99 -4.17 1.19
N ARG A 132 -3.64 -5.23 1.72
CA ARG A 132 -3.02 -6.52 2.04
C ARG A 132 -3.91 -7.66 1.57
N ARG A 133 -3.30 -8.69 1.03
CA ARG A 133 -3.96 -9.96 0.66
C ARG A 133 -3.95 -10.89 1.86
N ARG A 134 -4.93 -10.71 2.73
CA ARG A 134 -5.13 -11.51 3.94
C ARG A 134 -6.63 -11.79 4.12
N TRP A 135 -6.95 -12.90 4.77
CA TRP A 135 -8.34 -13.30 5.01
C TRP A 135 -9.01 -12.51 6.13
N TYR A 136 -8.23 -11.98 7.06
CA TYR A 136 -8.74 -11.30 8.25
C TYR A 136 -8.04 -9.97 8.43
N HIS A 137 -8.78 -8.95 8.41
CA HIS A 137 -8.53 -7.58 8.84
C HIS A 137 -9.72 -6.69 8.43
N THR A 138 -9.62 -5.37 8.65
CA THR A 138 -10.62 -4.41 8.17
C THR A 138 -10.64 -4.35 6.66
N GLU A 139 -11.78 -4.59 6.05
CA GLU A 139 -11.98 -4.56 4.61
C GLU A 139 -11.83 -3.15 4.05
N ILE A 140 -11.35 -3.06 2.82
CA ILE A 140 -11.30 -1.81 2.07
C ILE A 140 -12.70 -1.56 1.49
N PRO A 141 -13.41 -0.51 1.90
CA PRO A 141 -14.85 -0.34 1.62
C PRO A 141 -15.13 0.17 0.19
N ILE A 142 -14.68 -0.58 -0.82
CA ILE A 142 -14.65 -0.16 -2.22
C ILE A 142 -15.15 -1.28 -3.14
N TRP A 143 -15.88 -0.90 -4.18
CA TRP A 143 -16.22 -1.74 -5.32
C TRP A 143 -15.71 -1.11 -6.61
N TYR A 144 -15.55 -1.93 -7.61
CA TYR A 144 -15.16 -1.56 -8.98
C TYR A 144 -16.33 -1.77 -9.92
N ALA A 145 -16.51 -0.87 -10.85
CA ALA A 145 -17.49 -0.97 -11.92
C ALA A 145 -16.85 -0.58 -13.26
N ASP A 146 -17.52 -0.91 -14.36
CA ASP A 146 -17.10 -0.55 -15.70
C ASP A 146 -15.63 -0.97 -15.96
N GLU A 147 -15.35 -2.27 -15.78
CA GLU A 147 -14.00 -2.87 -15.90
C GLU A 147 -12.93 -2.18 -15.03
N GLY A 148 -13.34 -1.55 -13.92
CA GLY A 148 -12.47 -0.88 -12.97
C GLY A 148 -12.12 0.56 -13.35
N THR A 149 -12.78 1.15 -14.34
CA THR A 149 -12.66 2.59 -14.66
C THR A 149 -13.38 3.45 -13.65
N LYS A 150 -14.38 2.88 -12.96
CA LYS A 150 -15.13 3.53 -11.89
C LYS A 150 -14.92 2.83 -10.55
N VAL A 151 -14.90 3.62 -9.51
CA VAL A 151 -14.72 3.16 -8.12
C VAL A 151 -15.91 3.65 -7.30
N ILE A 152 -16.51 2.73 -6.54
CA ILE A 152 -17.63 3.03 -5.66
C ILE A 152 -17.12 2.95 -4.23
N CYS A 153 -17.25 4.05 -3.49
CA CYS A 153 -16.80 4.14 -2.10
C CYS A 153 -18.01 4.08 -1.17
N ALA A 154 -17.94 3.23 -0.14
CA ALA A 154 -18.96 3.19 0.89
C ALA A 154 -19.06 4.55 1.62
N PRO A 155 -20.24 4.95 2.07
CA PRO A 155 -20.38 6.12 2.92
C PRO A 155 -19.68 5.91 4.26
N SER A 156 -19.29 7.01 4.91
CA SER A 156 -18.68 6.96 6.24
C SER A 156 -19.66 6.44 7.30
N GLY A 157 -19.13 5.84 8.37
CA GLY A 157 -19.90 5.43 9.54
C GLY A 157 -20.60 4.06 9.42
N ILE A 158 -20.40 3.34 8.32
CA ILE A 158 -20.93 1.99 8.16
C ILE A 158 -19.81 0.98 7.90
N TYR A 159 -19.98 -0.22 8.44
CA TYR A 159 -19.15 -1.37 8.12
C TYR A 159 -19.71 -2.13 6.91
N VAL A 160 -18.84 -2.44 5.96
CA VAL A 160 -19.21 -3.18 4.75
C VAL A 160 -18.19 -4.26 4.43
N GLN A 161 -18.65 -5.32 3.77
CA GLN A 161 -17.81 -6.39 3.21
C GLN A 161 -17.99 -6.42 1.69
N PRO A 162 -17.21 -5.65 0.92
CA PRO A 162 -17.44 -5.46 -0.51
C PRO A 162 -17.50 -6.76 -1.32
N TRP A 163 -16.72 -7.75 -0.97
CA TRP A 163 -16.67 -9.05 -1.62
C TRP A 163 -17.87 -9.96 -1.32
N ARG A 164 -18.77 -9.55 -0.39
CA ARG A 164 -20.00 -10.31 -0.02
C ARG A 164 -21.29 -9.57 -0.30
N GLN A 165 -21.24 -8.27 -0.46
CA GLN A 165 -22.45 -7.43 -0.54
C GLN A 165 -22.31 -6.37 -1.63
N SER A 166 -23.44 -5.92 -2.15
CA SER A 166 -23.51 -4.80 -3.07
C SER A 166 -23.24 -3.47 -2.35
N PRO A 167 -22.83 -2.42 -3.08
CA PRO A 167 -22.66 -1.09 -2.50
C PRO A 167 -23.98 -0.57 -1.92
N PRO A 168 -23.95 0.14 -0.78
CA PRO A 168 -25.09 0.94 -0.31
C PRO A 168 -25.52 1.98 -1.35
N GLU A 169 -26.81 2.27 -1.45
CA GLU A 169 -27.33 3.18 -2.47
C GLU A 169 -26.76 4.61 -2.39
N ASN A 170 -26.37 5.04 -1.20
CA ASN A 170 -25.73 6.33 -0.96
C ASN A 170 -24.19 6.31 -1.09
N SER A 171 -23.61 5.23 -1.61
CA SER A 171 -22.19 5.17 -1.93
C SER A 171 -21.84 6.13 -3.07
N GLU A 172 -20.70 6.80 -2.95
CA GLU A 172 -20.19 7.70 -3.97
C GLU A 172 -19.52 6.93 -5.10
N VAL A 173 -19.84 7.30 -6.33
CA VAL A 173 -19.20 6.75 -7.53
C VAL A 173 -18.21 7.78 -8.05
N LEU A 174 -16.94 7.36 -8.18
CA LEU A 174 -15.83 8.17 -8.67
C LEU A 174 -15.36 7.64 -10.02
N ASP A 175 -15.07 8.54 -10.92
CA ASP A 175 -14.26 8.24 -12.10
C ASP A 175 -12.79 8.10 -11.69
N ARG A 176 -12.17 6.97 -12.01
CA ARG A 176 -10.83 6.62 -11.52
C ARG A 176 -9.73 7.48 -12.13
N GLU A 177 -9.88 7.89 -13.38
CA GLU A 177 -8.90 8.72 -14.08
C GLU A 177 -8.92 10.15 -13.58
N THR A 178 -10.10 10.75 -13.59
CA THR A 178 -10.29 12.15 -13.18
C THR A 178 -10.36 12.33 -11.67
N ARG A 179 -10.64 11.25 -10.92
CA ARG A 179 -10.86 11.23 -9.45
C ARG A 179 -12.02 12.09 -9.00
N LYS A 180 -12.95 12.39 -9.88
CA LYS A 180 -14.14 13.19 -9.56
C LYS A 180 -15.31 12.28 -9.21
N ILE A 181 -16.09 12.71 -8.23
CA ILE A 181 -17.38 12.11 -7.92
C ILE A 181 -18.33 12.41 -9.10
N ILE A 182 -18.90 11.37 -9.68
CA ILE A 182 -19.82 11.45 -10.81
C ILE A 182 -21.28 11.24 -10.40
N GLY A 183 -21.52 10.73 -9.19
CA GLY A 183 -22.87 10.58 -8.64
C GLY A 183 -22.93 9.59 -7.47
N LEU A 184 -24.14 9.18 -7.12
CA LEU A 184 -24.40 8.15 -6.13
C LEU A 184 -24.76 6.84 -6.80
N TYR A 185 -24.31 5.73 -6.19
CA TYR A 185 -24.54 4.38 -6.70
C TYR A 185 -26.02 4.08 -6.97
N GLY A 186 -26.91 4.39 -6.05
CA GLY A 186 -28.35 4.16 -6.22
C GLY A 186 -28.98 4.84 -7.43
N LYS A 187 -28.36 5.89 -7.97
CA LYS A 187 -28.81 6.57 -9.19
C LYS A 187 -28.15 6.08 -10.47
N LEU A 188 -26.97 5.48 -10.35
CA LEU A 188 -26.12 5.09 -11.48
C LEU A 188 -26.04 3.57 -11.68
N LYS A 189 -26.58 2.77 -10.76
CA LYS A 189 -26.39 1.31 -10.71
C LYS A 189 -26.73 0.58 -12.02
N ASP A 190 -27.76 1.06 -12.73
CA ASP A 190 -28.20 0.44 -13.97
C ASP A 190 -27.25 0.71 -15.15
N ASP A 191 -26.41 1.73 -15.04
CA ASP A 191 -25.43 2.16 -16.06
C ASP A 191 -24.00 1.67 -15.76
N LEU A 192 -23.75 1.06 -14.60
CA LEU A 192 -22.41 0.72 -14.13
C LEU A 192 -21.91 -0.68 -14.53
N GLY A 193 -22.76 -1.49 -15.18
CA GLY A 193 -22.39 -2.85 -15.57
C GLY A 193 -22.10 -3.77 -14.38
N GLU A 194 -21.15 -4.69 -14.56
CA GLU A 194 -20.76 -5.63 -13.50
C GLU A 194 -20.01 -4.90 -12.37
N ILE A 195 -20.38 -5.22 -11.12
CA ILE A 195 -19.78 -4.64 -9.93
C ILE A 195 -19.04 -5.73 -9.15
N VAL A 196 -17.75 -5.47 -8.93
CA VAL A 196 -16.85 -6.38 -8.21
C VAL A 196 -16.35 -5.71 -6.94
N GLY A 197 -16.56 -6.35 -5.79
CA GLY A 197 -16.06 -5.86 -4.49
C GLY A 197 -14.56 -6.07 -4.33
N GLU A 198 -13.89 -5.16 -3.61
CA GLU A 198 -12.49 -5.34 -3.22
C GLU A 198 -12.38 -6.50 -2.23
N GLU A 199 -11.46 -7.43 -2.48
CA GLU A 199 -11.20 -8.59 -1.63
C GLU A 199 -10.05 -8.36 -0.65
N LYS A 200 -9.24 -7.33 -0.89
CA LYS A 200 -8.11 -6.98 -0.02
C LYS A 200 -8.59 -6.28 1.24
N VAL A 201 -7.78 -6.38 2.26
CA VAL A 201 -7.98 -5.72 3.55
C VAL A 201 -6.95 -4.62 3.75
N PHE A 202 -7.20 -3.73 4.70
CA PHE A 202 -6.25 -2.70 5.05
C PHE A 202 -4.98 -3.26 5.73
N ASP A 203 -3.89 -2.53 5.60
CA ASP A 203 -2.74 -2.62 6.49
C ASP A 203 -3.18 -2.33 7.92
N THR A 204 -2.67 -3.10 8.89
CA THR A 204 -2.99 -2.92 10.30
C THR A 204 -2.66 -1.51 10.82
N TRP A 205 -1.65 -0.85 10.23
CA TRP A 205 -1.32 0.53 10.55
C TRP A 205 -2.34 1.54 10.03
N MET A 206 -3.16 1.15 9.05
CA MET A 206 -4.28 1.98 8.60
C MET A 206 -5.34 2.13 9.70
N ASP A 207 -5.64 1.07 10.45
CA ASP A 207 -6.57 1.14 11.57
C ASP A 207 -5.95 1.80 12.80
N SER A 208 -4.78 1.31 13.22
CA SER A 208 -4.13 1.79 14.45
C SER A 208 -3.76 3.27 14.40
N SER A 209 -3.46 3.81 13.21
CA SER A 209 -3.18 5.23 13.04
C SER A 209 -4.41 6.15 13.17
N ASN A 210 -5.63 5.59 13.26
CA ASN A 210 -6.86 6.34 13.59
C ASN A 210 -7.13 6.40 15.08
N SER A 211 -6.35 5.74 15.94
CA SER A 211 -6.67 5.57 17.35
C SER A 211 -6.88 6.90 18.10
N ASN A 212 -6.11 7.93 17.78
CA ASN A 212 -6.27 9.25 18.40
C ASN A 212 -7.58 9.94 17.97
N LEU A 213 -8.00 9.79 16.71
CA LEU A 213 -9.25 10.32 16.18
C LEU A 213 -10.44 9.59 16.81
N PHE A 214 -10.37 8.26 16.85
CA PHE A 214 -11.43 7.42 17.40
C PHE A 214 -11.65 7.69 18.89
N VAL A 215 -10.59 7.67 19.71
CA VAL A 215 -10.67 7.88 21.16
C VAL A 215 -11.14 9.30 21.51
N SER A 216 -10.81 10.29 20.69
CA SER A 216 -11.28 11.67 20.90
C SER A 216 -12.70 11.95 20.38
N GLY A 217 -13.36 11.00 19.73
CA GLY A 217 -14.76 11.13 19.27
C GLY A 217 -14.94 11.75 17.88
N TYR A 218 -13.92 11.72 17.03
CA TYR A 218 -14.01 12.24 15.67
C TYR A 218 -15.19 11.63 14.90
N LEU A 219 -15.99 12.46 14.26
CA LEU A 219 -17.22 12.15 13.52
C LEU A 219 -18.41 11.63 14.36
N ASN A 220 -18.20 11.16 15.59
CA ASN A 220 -19.27 10.61 16.44
C ASN A 220 -19.68 11.55 17.54
N GLU A 221 -18.72 12.22 18.19
CA GLU A 221 -18.91 13.11 19.36
C GLU A 221 -18.09 14.39 19.16
N MET A 222 -18.49 15.24 18.23
CA MET A 222 -17.67 16.39 17.82
C MET A 222 -17.41 17.37 18.96
N ASP A 223 -18.33 17.57 19.90
CA ASP A 223 -18.11 18.42 21.09
C ASP A 223 -16.98 17.88 22.00
N THR A 224 -16.87 16.56 22.10
CA THR A 224 -15.78 15.89 22.82
C THR A 224 -14.48 16.00 22.02
N PHE A 225 -14.56 15.79 20.71
CA PHE A 225 -13.42 15.88 19.80
C PHE A 225 -12.75 17.25 19.86
N GLU A 226 -13.51 18.34 19.75
CA GLU A 226 -12.97 19.71 19.78
C GLU A 226 -12.21 20.03 21.07
N LYS A 227 -12.58 19.40 22.20
CA LYS A 227 -11.92 19.57 23.50
C LYS A 227 -10.70 18.65 23.65
N ALA A 228 -10.75 17.44 23.07
CA ALA A 228 -9.75 16.39 23.27
C ALA A 228 -8.64 16.38 22.20
N PHE A 229 -8.89 16.98 21.03
CA PHE A 229 -7.93 16.98 19.93
C PHE A 229 -7.25 18.36 19.72
N PRO A 230 -5.94 18.45 19.51
CA PRO A 230 -4.93 17.37 19.52
C PRO A 230 -4.81 16.70 20.89
N THR A 231 -4.64 15.36 20.90
CA THR A 231 -4.53 14.62 22.16
C THR A 231 -3.30 15.07 22.97
N ALA A 232 -3.39 15.02 24.32
CA ALA A 232 -2.37 15.59 25.17
C ALA A 232 -1.00 14.92 24.99
N ILE A 233 -0.95 13.59 25.07
CA ILE A 233 0.31 12.85 25.01
C ILE A 233 0.16 11.53 24.25
N ARG A 234 1.20 11.18 23.50
CA ARG A 234 1.37 9.89 22.83
C ARG A 234 2.59 9.16 23.40
N PRO A 235 2.42 8.24 24.37
CA PRO A 235 3.50 7.35 24.77
C PRO A 235 3.61 6.18 23.78
N GLN A 236 4.83 5.83 23.39
CA GLN A 236 5.08 4.72 22.46
C GLN A 236 6.53 4.24 22.50
N GLY A 237 6.79 3.04 21.93
CA GLY A 237 8.13 2.54 21.69
C GLY A 237 8.79 3.19 20.47
N LYS A 238 10.12 3.17 20.45
CA LYS A 238 10.93 3.69 19.34
C LYS A 238 10.65 2.96 18.02
N GLU A 239 10.40 1.66 18.08
CA GLU A 239 10.18 0.78 16.93
C GLU A 239 8.96 1.14 16.10
N ILE A 240 7.95 1.81 16.69
CA ILE A 240 6.72 2.19 16.01
C ILE A 240 6.65 3.67 15.64
N VAL A 241 7.75 4.41 15.73
CA VAL A 241 7.84 5.80 15.24
C VAL A 241 7.59 5.88 13.74
N ARG A 242 8.15 4.92 12.98
CA ARG A 242 8.04 4.83 11.52
C ARG A 242 6.67 4.42 11.02
N THR A 243 5.86 3.84 11.88
CA THR A 243 4.53 3.31 11.58
C THR A 243 3.46 4.07 12.33
N TRP A 244 3.19 3.72 13.58
CA TRP A 244 2.08 4.27 14.35
C TRP A 244 2.14 5.80 14.50
N LEU A 245 3.30 6.38 14.89
CA LEU A 245 3.42 7.83 15.03
C LEU A 245 3.29 8.53 13.67
N TYR A 246 4.12 8.12 12.72
CA TYR A 246 4.17 8.76 11.42
C TYR A 246 2.83 8.70 10.68
N TYR A 247 2.18 7.52 10.60
CA TYR A 247 0.90 7.39 9.93
C TYR A 247 -0.24 8.11 10.65
N THR A 248 -0.17 8.26 11.97
CA THR A 248 -1.12 9.12 12.69
C THR A 248 -0.94 10.59 12.30
N LEU A 249 0.30 11.08 12.22
CA LEU A 249 0.57 12.45 11.77
C LEU A 249 0.14 12.68 10.32
N LEU A 250 0.43 11.72 9.43
CA LEU A 250 -0.01 11.75 8.04
C LEU A 250 -1.54 11.91 7.94
N LYS A 251 -2.30 11.09 8.69
CA LYS A 251 -3.76 11.17 8.69
C LYS A 251 -4.28 12.46 9.31
N SER A 252 -3.68 12.90 10.41
CA SER A 252 -4.06 14.17 11.04
C SER A 252 -3.80 15.37 10.11
N ALA A 253 -2.71 15.33 9.36
CA ALA A 253 -2.41 16.33 8.34
C ALA A 253 -3.43 16.31 7.18
N LEU A 254 -3.72 15.11 6.64
CA LEU A 254 -4.62 14.95 5.50
C LEU A 254 -6.08 15.27 5.83
N LEU A 255 -6.55 14.92 7.03
CA LEU A 255 -7.96 15.06 7.41
C LEU A 255 -8.28 16.38 8.11
N LEU A 256 -7.33 16.94 8.86
CA LEU A 256 -7.60 18.02 9.78
C LEU A 256 -6.63 19.20 9.65
N ASP A 257 -5.52 19.00 8.96
CA ASP A 257 -4.41 19.96 8.85
C ASP A 257 -3.89 20.44 10.24
N LYS A 258 -3.82 19.51 11.19
CA LYS A 258 -3.43 19.77 12.58
C LYS A 258 -2.43 18.71 13.08
N PRO A 259 -1.57 19.02 14.08
CA PRO A 259 -0.77 18.00 14.75
C PRO A 259 -1.71 17.04 15.49
N GLY A 260 -1.39 15.74 15.44
CA GLY A 260 -2.20 14.71 16.11
C GLY A 260 -2.09 14.74 17.64
N PHE A 261 -0.99 15.32 18.17
CA PHE A 261 -0.61 15.30 19.58
C PHE A 261 0.05 16.61 19.99
N LYS A 262 0.00 16.94 21.29
CA LYS A 262 0.79 18.01 21.91
C LYS A 262 2.19 17.50 22.32
N HIS A 263 2.22 16.30 22.88
CA HIS A 263 3.45 15.66 23.36
C HIS A 263 3.60 14.23 22.84
N VAL A 264 4.83 13.82 22.57
CA VAL A 264 5.21 12.44 22.26
C VAL A 264 6.28 11.97 23.21
N TRP A 265 6.07 10.83 23.87
CA TRP A 265 7.03 10.20 24.78
C TRP A 265 7.52 8.88 24.17
N ILE A 266 8.83 8.81 23.90
CA ILE A 266 9.48 7.63 23.30
C ILE A 266 10.56 7.13 24.23
#